data_7e72242032cfae7695e67548f9de8779
#
_entry.id   7e72242032cfae7695e67548f9de8779
#
_cell.length_a   1.000
_cell.length_b   1.000
_cell.length_c   1.000
_cell.angle_alpha   90.00
_cell.angle_beta   90.00
_cell.angle_gamma   90.00
#
_symmetry.space_group_name_H-M   'P 1'
#
loop_
_entity.id
_entity.type
_entity.pdbx_description
1 polymer ?
#
loop_
_entity_poly.entity_id
_entity_poly.type
_entity_poly.pdbx_seq_one_letter_code
_entity_poly.pdbx_strand_id
1 'polypeptide(L)'
;LFILLGIALGVWLLGGNDSSGHTVAAALVSVGLLAFGTAAFVFVQRQGIFTWLLGLLRKIGLKIAYLEAREEKLRSLDRTILEFYSHSRPAFYASTGLFFLGWMAEALEVYVIVYFLGGPAMALSAISIGALSVFIKGGTFFIPGSLGAQDGGNVLLLKAFGYSDVTGIAFALLRRFRELVWIGIGLLCLAMLGGRAAAIQESRTPDRPGAGAGFSRSPGVFYAE
;
A
#
# COMPACT_ATOMS: atom_id res chain seq x y z
N LEU A 1 -2.53 -1.32 -14.12
CA LEU A 1 -3.55 -1.03 -15.14
C LEU A 1 -4.15 0.36 -14.94
N PHE A 2 -4.72 0.68 -13.77
CA PHE A 2 -5.34 1.99 -13.50
C PHE A 2 -4.36 3.17 -13.68
N ILE A 3 -3.15 3.07 -13.12
CA ILE A 3 -2.10 4.10 -13.26
C ILE A 3 -1.72 4.29 -14.73
N LEU A 4 -1.55 3.20 -15.48
CA LEU A 4 -1.25 3.26 -16.91
C LEU A 4 -2.34 3.95 -17.72
N LEU A 5 -3.60 3.61 -17.42
CA LEU A 5 -4.76 4.27 -18.04
C LEU A 5 -4.79 5.75 -17.70
N GLY A 6 -4.59 6.13 -16.44
CA GLY A 6 -4.59 7.51 -15.98
C GLY A 6 -3.49 8.35 -16.59
N ILE A 7 -2.27 7.81 -16.71
CA ILE A 7 -1.16 8.49 -17.37
C ILE A 7 -1.47 8.68 -18.85
N ALA A 8 -1.95 7.63 -19.53
CA ALA A 8 -2.30 7.72 -20.96
C ALA A 8 -3.38 8.78 -21.22
N LEU A 9 -4.44 8.79 -20.39
CA LEU A 9 -5.50 9.80 -20.47
C LEU A 9 -5.00 11.20 -20.12
N GLY A 10 -4.20 11.34 -19.07
CA GLY A 10 -3.62 12.61 -18.65
C GLY A 10 -2.78 13.24 -19.73
N VAL A 11 -1.97 12.44 -20.38
CA VAL A 11 -1.16 12.90 -21.50
C VAL A 11 -1.99 13.29 -22.71
N TRP A 12 -3.02 12.49 -23.03
CA TRP A 12 -3.92 12.82 -24.13
C TRP A 12 -4.66 14.15 -23.87
N LEU A 13 -5.09 14.39 -22.63
CA LEU A 13 -5.76 15.62 -22.24
C LEU A 13 -4.83 16.85 -22.23
N LEU A 14 -3.61 16.69 -21.70
CA LEU A 14 -2.64 17.78 -21.61
C LEU A 14 -1.91 18.05 -22.94
N GLY A 15 -1.67 17.00 -23.74
CA GLY A 15 -0.99 17.10 -25.02
C GLY A 15 -1.86 17.61 -26.17
N GLY A 16 -3.18 17.66 -25.99
CA GLY A 16 -4.11 18.12 -27.03
C GLY A 16 -4.02 19.62 -27.35
N ASN A 17 -3.42 20.42 -26.46
CA ASN A 17 -3.27 21.87 -26.65
C ASN A 17 -1.85 22.31 -27.08
N ASP A 18 -0.85 21.47 -26.87
CA ASP A 18 0.54 21.75 -27.26
C ASP A 18 1.03 20.66 -28.20
N SER A 19 1.07 20.98 -29.49
CA SER A 19 1.55 20.09 -30.56
C SER A 19 3.07 19.88 -30.59
N SER A 20 3.77 20.00 -29.45
CA SER A 20 5.17 19.61 -29.35
C SER A 20 5.24 18.09 -29.22
N GLY A 21 5.65 17.41 -30.28
CA GLY A 21 5.81 15.94 -30.33
C GLY A 21 6.64 15.37 -29.19
N HIS A 22 7.38 16.20 -28.46
CA HIS A 22 8.19 15.82 -27.30
C HIS A 22 7.35 15.43 -26.07
N THR A 23 6.21 16.08 -25.82
CA THR A 23 5.30 15.76 -24.68
C THR A 23 4.62 14.41 -24.90
N VAL A 24 4.12 14.17 -26.11
CA VAL A 24 3.51 12.89 -26.49
C VAL A 24 4.56 11.76 -26.44
N ALA A 25 5.77 12.00 -26.95
CA ALA A 25 6.85 11.01 -26.90
C ALA A 25 7.26 10.67 -25.47
N ALA A 26 7.45 11.67 -24.60
CA ALA A 26 7.81 11.47 -23.19
C ALA A 26 6.76 10.64 -22.46
N ALA A 27 5.51 10.85 -22.78
CA ALA A 27 4.40 10.13 -22.16
C ALA A 27 4.29 8.68 -22.68
N LEU A 28 4.42 8.45 -23.96
CA LEU A 28 4.45 7.11 -24.52
C LEU A 28 5.61 6.30 -23.94
N VAL A 29 6.78 6.93 -23.75
CA VAL A 29 7.94 6.31 -23.10
C VAL A 29 7.61 5.99 -21.64
N SER A 30 6.98 6.90 -20.88
CA SER A 30 6.61 6.68 -19.48
C SER A 30 5.59 5.55 -19.32
N VAL A 31 4.56 5.53 -20.16
CA VAL A 31 3.56 4.44 -20.19
C VAL A 31 4.22 3.12 -20.59
N GLY A 32 5.09 3.13 -21.60
CA GLY A 32 5.82 1.95 -22.04
C GLY A 32 6.74 1.39 -20.96
N LEU A 33 7.46 2.25 -20.26
CA LEU A 33 8.36 1.86 -19.16
C LEU A 33 7.58 1.25 -17.99
N LEU A 34 6.46 1.87 -17.60
CA LEU A 34 5.59 1.34 -16.53
C LEU A 34 4.91 0.02 -16.95
N ALA A 35 4.44 -0.07 -18.17
CA ALA A 35 3.87 -1.32 -18.70
C ALA A 35 4.90 -2.44 -18.72
N PHE A 36 6.12 -2.16 -19.19
CA PHE A 36 7.23 -3.10 -19.18
C PHE A 36 7.61 -3.51 -17.76
N GLY A 37 7.75 -2.55 -16.83
CA GLY A 37 8.05 -2.83 -15.43
C GLY A 37 6.98 -3.69 -14.76
N THR A 38 5.70 -3.42 -15.05
CA THR A 38 4.58 -4.23 -14.55
C THR A 38 4.60 -5.63 -15.13
N ALA A 39 4.82 -5.77 -16.43
CA ALA A 39 4.91 -7.06 -17.09
C ALA A 39 6.10 -7.88 -16.60
N ALA A 40 7.28 -7.25 -16.45
CA ALA A 40 8.46 -7.87 -15.90
C ALA A 40 8.25 -8.32 -14.45
N PHE A 41 7.62 -7.49 -13.62
CA PHE A 41 7.26 -7.85 -12.24
C PHE A 41 6.34 -9.08 -12.18
N VAL A 42 5.26 -9.09 -12.97
CA VAL A 42 4.34 -10.25 -13.04
C VAL A 42 5.06 -11.50 -13.56
N PHE A 43 5.95 -11.34 -14.53
CA PHE A 43 6.73 -12.45 -15.07
C PHE A 43 7.66 -13.06 -14.01
N VAL A 44 8.40 -12.22 -13.28
CA VAL A 44 9.29 -12.67 -12.18
C VAL A 44 8.46 -13.30 -11.05
N GLN A 45 7.28 -12.74 -10.74
CA GLN A 45 6.38 -13.28 -9.74
C GLN A 45 5.88 -14.68 -10.08
N ARG A 46 5.65 -14.96 -11.38
CA ARG A 46 5.26 -16.29 -11.87
C ARG A 46 6.40 -17.32 -11.85
N GLN A 47 7.65 -16.87 -11.84
CA GLN A 47 8.81 -17.76 -11.74
C GLN A 47 9.26 -18.02 -10.29
N GLY A 48 8.62 -17.40 -9.31
CA GLY A 48 9.03 -17.45 -7.91
C GLY A 48 10.02 -16.32 -7.59
N ILE A 49 9.49 -15.21 -7.11
CA ILE A 49 10.26 -13.97 -6.89
C ILE A 49 11.40 -14.17 -5.89
N PHE A 50 11.15 -14.95 -4.84
CA PHE A 50 12.14 -15.20 -3.79
C PHE A 50 13.23 -16.16 -4.26
N THR A 51 12.86 -17.19 -5.01
CA THR A 51 13.82 -18.15 -5.59
C THR A 51 14.71 -17.46 -6.64
N TRP A 52 14.13 -16.60 -7.48
CA TRP A 52 14.87 -15.80 -8.46
C TRP A 52 15.82 -14.81 -7.78
N LEU A 53 15.36 -14.10 -6.76
CA LEU A 53 16.16 -13.13 -5.99
C LEU A 53 17.36 -13.80 -5.30
N LEU A 54 17.14 -14.95 -4.68
CA LEU A 54 18.23 -15.75 -4.09
C LEU A 54 19.28 -16.17 -5.14
N GLY A 55 18.81 -16.60 -6.32
CA GLY A 55 19.67 -16.92 -7.45
C GLY A 55 20.51 -15.73 -7.94
N LEU A 56 19.90 -14.54 -7.98
CA LEU A 56 20.58 -13.30 -8.35
C LEU A 56 21.64 -12.89 -7.32
N LEU A 57 21.28 -12.93 -6.02
CA LEU A 57 22.18 -12.60 -4.92
C LEU A 57 23.39 -13.54 -4.88
N ARG A 58 23.19 -14.84 -5.11
CA ARG A 58 24.29 -15.83 -5.25
C ARG A 58 25.21 -15.51 -6.43
N LYS A 59 24.67 -15.08 -7.58
CA LYS A 59 25.46 -14.70 -8.75
C LYS A 59 26.32 -13.45 -8.51
N ILE A 60 25.85 -12.52 -7.70
CA ILE A 60 26.58 -11.28 -7.33
C ILE A 60 27.59 -11.54 -6.19
N GLY A 61 27.65 -12.78 -5.65
CA GLY A 61 28.57 -13.13 -4.59
C GLY A 61 28.11 -12.70 -3.18
N LEU A 62 26.91 -12.16 -3.04
CA LEU A 62 26.31 -11.77 -1.76
C LEU A 62 25.68 -13.00 -1.10
N LYS A 63 26.42 -13.64 -0.20
CA LYS A 63 25.92 -14.72 0.66
C LYS A 63 25.30 -14.09 1.91
N ILE A 64 23.99 -13.92 1.92
CA ILE A 64 23.28 -13.47 3.10
C ILE A 64 22.84 -14.72 3.89
N ALA A 65 23.65 -15.13 4.87
CA ALA A 65 23.42 -16.33 5.70
C ALA A 65 22.01 -16.38 6.31
N TYR A 66 21.41 -15.23 6.62
CA TYR A 66 20.04 -15.12 7.13
C TYR A 66 18.97 -15.55 6.11
N LEU A 67 19.17 -15.25 4.83
CA LEU A 67 18.25 -15.61 3.75
C LEU A 67 18.42 -17.10 3.38
N GLU A 68 19.64 -17.61 3.40
CA GLU A 68 19.92 -19.02 3.16
C GLU A 68 19.33 -19.91 4.26
N ALA A 69 19.41 -19.49 5.53
CA ALA A 69 18.78 -20.20 6.65
C ALA A 69 17.25 -20.27 6.57
N ARG A 70 16.62 -19.44 5.73
CA ARG A 70 15.16 -19.40 5.54
C ARG A 70 14.71 -19.73 4.12
N GLU A 71 15.58 -20.30 3.31
CA GLU A 71 15.30 -20.62 1.91
C GLU A 71 14.04 -21.48 1.75
N GLU A 72 13.83 -22.46 2.63
CA GLU A 72 12.66 -23.34 2.59
C GLU A 72 11.35 -22.57 2.83
N LYS A 73 11.36 -21.59 3.76
CA LYS A 73 10.20 -20.71 4.00
C LYS A 73 9.94 -19.78 2.82
N LEU A 74 10.98 -19.27 2.18
CA LEU A 74 10.86 -18.42 1.00
C LEU A 74 10.32 -19.20 -0.20
N ARG A 75 10.75 -20.43 -0.39
CA ARG A 75 10.21 -21.34 -1.42
C ARG A 75 8.76 -21.73 -1.13
N SER A 76 8.37 -21.91 0.13
CA SER A 76 6.97 -22.19 0.49
C SER A 76 6.07 -20.98 0.21
N LEU A 77 6.55 -19.75 0.40
CA LEU A 77 5.84 -18.53 0.01
C LEU A 77 5.66 -18.44 -1.50
N ASP A 78 6.73 -18.70 -2.28
CA ASP A 78 6.64 -18.74 -3.75
C ASP A 78 5.59 -19.76 -4.20
N ARG A 79 5.58 -20.93 -3.59
CA ARG A 79 4.61 -21.98 -3.90
C ARG A 79 3.18 -21.56 -3.57
N THR A 80 2.95 -20.97 -2.41
CA THR A 80 1.63 -20.48 -2.01
C THR A 80 1.12 -19.39 -2.96
N ILE A 81 2.00 -18.49 -3.39
CA ILE A 81 1.67 -17.46 -4.38
C ILE A 81 1.28 -18.10 -5.72
N LEU A 82 2.06 -19.05 -6.20
CA LEU A 82 1.78 -19.77 -7.46
C LEU A 82 0.49 -20.59 -7.39
N GLU A 83 0.23 -21.26 -6.27
CA GLU A 83 -1.01 -22.00 -6.01
C GLU A 83 -2.22 -21.06 -6.00
N PHE A 84 -2.10 -19.87 -5.42
CA PHE A 84 -3.17 -18.86 -5.45
C PHE A 84 -3.52 -18.44 -6.89
N TYR A 85 -2.52 -18.19 -7.73
CA TYR A 85 -2.73 -17.81 -9.13
C TYR A 85 -3.30 -18.96 -9.99
N SER A 86 -2.98 -20.21 -9.67
CA SER A 86 -3.39 -21.38 -10.46
C SER A 86 -4.70 -22.00 -10.03
N HIS A 87 -4.94 -22.12 -8.70
CA HIS A 87 -6.10 -22.83 -8.15
C HIS A 87 -7.30 -21.92 -7.83
N SER A 88 -7.06 -20.64 -7.52
CA SER A 88 -8.10 -19.72 -7.05
C SER A 88 -8.41 -18.62 -8.07
N ARG A 89 -8.51 -18.98 -9.35
CA ARG A 89 -8.82 -18.00 -10.42
C ARG A 89 -10.03 -17.11 -10.13
N PRO A 90 -11.19 -17.63 -9.65
CA PRO A 90 -12.34 -16.77 -9.35
C PRO A 90 -12.04 -15.79 -8.20
N ALA A 91 -11.31 -16.20 -7.16
CA ALA A 91 -10.92 -15.33 -6.07
C ALA A 91 -9.93 -14.24 -6.55
N PHE A 92 -9.02 -14.60 -7.45
CA PHE A 92 -8.10 -13.63 -8.08
C PHE A 92 -8.86 -12.59 -8.90
N TYR A 93 -9.80 -12.98 -9.75
CA TYR A 93 -10.59 -12.04 -10.54
C TYR A 93 -11.51 -11.20 -9.66
N ALA A 94 -12.13 -11.77 -8.63
CA ALA A 94 -12.96 -11.04 -7.67
C ALA A 94 -12.13 -10.00 -6.90
N SER A 95 -10.97 -10.37 -6.40
CA SER A 95 -10.03 -9.46 -5.74
C SER A 95 -9.60 -8.34 -6.66
N THR A 96 -9.18 -8.67 -7.89
CA THR A 96 -8.78 -7.67 -8.89
C THR A 96 -9.93 -6.72 -9.22
N GLY A 97 -11.15 -7.24 -9.35
CA GLY A 97 -12.35 -6.44 -9.58
C GLY A 97 -12.66 -5.49 -8.43
N LEU A 98 -12.56 -5.96 -7.19
CA LEU A 98 -12.73 -5.12 -5.99
C LEU A 98 -11.67 -4.03 -5.89
N PHE A 99 -10.42 -4.34 -6.18
CA PHE A 99 -9.36 -3.32 -6.27
C PHE A 99 -9.65 -2.30 -7.37
N PHE A 100 -10.09 -2.74 -8.54
CA PHE A 100 -10.46 -1.83 -9.61
C PHE A 100 -11.63 -0.92 -9.23
N LEU A 101 -12.65 -1.44 -8.56
CA LEU A 101 -13.76 -0.64 -8.01
C LEU A 101 -13.26 0.38 -6.97
N GLY A 102 -12.31 0.02 -6.12
CA GLY A 102 -11.65 0.94 -5.19
C GLY A 102 -10.96 2.11 -5.92
N TRP A 103 -10.26 1.82 -7.01
CA TRP A 103 -9.63 2.85 -7.83
C TRP A 103 -10.64 3.75 -8.56
N MET A 104 -11.77 3.18 -9.00
CA MET A 104 -12.86 3.96 -9.58
C MET A 104 -13.52 4.86 -8.53
N ALA A 105 -13.69 4.38 -7.31
CA ALA A 105 -14.18 5.19 -6.20
C ALA A 105 -13.23 6.36 -5.88
N GLU A 106 -11.92 6.18 -5.97
CA GLU A 106 -10.95 7.27 -5.83
C GLU A 106 -11.07 8.31 -6.94
N ALA A 107 -11.26 7.89 -8.19
CA ALA A 107 -11.51 8.79 -9.30
C ALA A 107 -12.84 9.56 -9.13
N LEU A 108 -13.87 8.88 -8.64
CA LEU A 108 -15.17 9.50 -8.31
C LEU A 108 -15.01 10.56 -7.20
N GLU A 109 -14.21 10.27 -6.19
CA GLU A 109 -13.88 11.23 -5.12
C GLU A 109 -13.25 12.50 -5.70
N VAL A 110 -12.24 12.35 -6.57
CA VAL A 110 -11.62 13.50 -7.26
C VAL A 110 -12.68 14.31 -8.01
N TYR A 111 -13.53 13.62 -8.77
CA TYR A 111 -14.61 14.25 -9.52
C TYR A 111 -15.54 15.07 -8.61
N VAL A 112 -16.01 14.45 -7.52
CA VAL A 112 -16.93 15.07 -6.57
C VAL A 112 -16.29 16.28 -5.88
N ILE A 113 -15.05 16.16 -5.42
CA ILE A 113 -14.35 17.28 -4.77
C ILE A 113 -14.20 18.47 -5.75
N VAL A 114 -13.74 18.21 -6.97
CA VAL A 114 -13.55 19.26 -7.99
C VAL A 114 -14.89 19.90 -8.35
N TYR A 115 -15.96 19.11 -8.48
CA TYR A 115 -17.31 19.62 -8.74
C TYR A 115 -17.79 20.56 -7.64
N PHE A 116 -17.66 20.18 -6.37
CA PHE A 116 -18.07 21.03 -5.24
C PHE A 116 -17.19 22.27 -5.05
N LEU A 117 -15.95 22.24 -5.50
CA LEU A 117 -15.08 23.41 -5.51
C LEU A 117 -15.36 24.37 -6.69
N GLY A 118 -16.40 24.10 -7.50
CA GLY A 118 -16.79 24.94 -8.64
C GLY A 118 -15.85 24.83 -9.86
N GLY A 119 -15.00 23.81 -9.90
CA GLY A 119 -14.12 23.55 -11.04
C GLY A 119 -14.86 22.83 -12.18
N PRO A 120 -14.35 22.89 -13.43
CA PRO A 120 -14.89 22.14 -14.56
C PRO A 120 -14.62 20.63 -14.33
N ALA A 121 -15.60 19.93 -13.76
CA ALA A 121 -15.50 18.51 -13.44
C ALA A 121 -15.69 17.68 -14.72
N MET A 122 -14.59 17.15 -15.25
CA MET A 122 -14.59 16.18 -16.34
C MET A 122 -14.21 14.80 -15.82
N ALA A 123 -14.98 13.77 -16.14
CA ALA A 123 -14.71 12.40 -15.67
C ALA A 123 -13.32 11.89 -16.09
N LEU A 124 -12.88 12.20 -17.30
CA LEU A 124 -11.57 11.85 -17.82
C LEU A 124 -10.43 12.50 -17.01
N SER A 125 -10.56 13.81 -16.71
CA SER A 125 -9.60 14.53 -15.87
C SER A 125 -9.56 13.94 -14.45
N ALA A 126 -10.71 13.60 -13.88
CA ALA A 126 -10.78 12.98 -12.54
C ALA A 126 -10.09 11.62 -12.49
N ILE A 127 -10.27 10.76 -13.49
CA ILE A 127 -9.57 9.48 -13.60
C ILE A 127 -8.05 9.70 -13.70
N SER A 128 -7.60 10.65 -14.53
CA SER A 128 -6.19 10.96 -14.70
C SER A 128 -5.57 11.51 -13.42
N ILE A 129 -6.22 12.47 -12.78
CA ILE A 129 -5.78 13.08 -11.52
C ILE A 129 -5.72 12.00 -10.41
N GLY A 130 -6.75 11.14 -10.29
CA GLY A 130 -6.78 10.05 -9.35
C GLY A 130 -5.59 9.10 -9.53
N ALA A 131 -5.37 8.64 -10.76
CA ALA A 131 -4.27 7.73 -11.09
C ALA A 131 -2.88 8.35 -10.84
N LEU A 132 -2.68 9.62 -11.22
CA LEU A 132 -1.43 10.33 -11.00
C LEU A 132 -1.19 10.65 -9.52
N SER A 133 -2.24 10.93 -8.74
CA SER A 133 -2.16 11.09 -7.28
C SER A 133 -1.66 9.81 -6.61
N VAL A 134 -2.12 8.64 -7.06
CA VAL A 134 -1.61 7.34 -6.56
C VAL A 134 -0.15 7.16 -6.92
N PHE A 135 0.26 7.55 -8.11
CA PHE A 135 1.67 7.49 -8.52
C PHE A 135 2.55 8.38 -7.64
N ILE A 136 2.10 9.63 -7.35
CA ILE A 136 2.78 10.55 -6.43
C ILE A 136 2.90 9.90 -5.04
N LYS A 137 1.80 9.36 -4.50
CA LYS A 137 1.77 8.67 -3.21
C LYS A 137 2.75 7.49 -3.16
N GLY A 138 2.80 6.69 -4.22
CA GLY A 138 3.75 5.59 -4.36
C GLY A 138 5.20 6.05 -4.42
N GLY A 139 5.49 7.17 -5.09
CA GLY A 139 6.83 7.76 -5.17
C GLY A 139 7.32 8.40 -3.86
N THR A 140 6.39 8.77 -2.98
CA THR A 140 6.70 9.44 -1.70
C THR A 140 6.58 8.52 -0.49
N PHE A 141 6.49 7.20 -0.68
CA PHE A 141 6.27 6.22 0.40
C PHE A 141 7.37 6.22 1.48
N PHE A 142 8.60 6.61 1.12
CA PHE A 142 9.73 6.71 2.05
C PHE A 142 9.69 7.96 2.95
N ILE A 143 8.78 8.91 2.67
CA ILE A 143 8.56 10.09 3.51
C ILE A 143 7.47 9.73 4.53
N PRO A 144 7.74 9.78 5.85
CA PRO A 144 6.75 9.44 6.88
C PRO A 144 5.46 10.25 6.70
N GLY A 145 4.33 9.53 6.47
CA GLY A 145 3.03 10.15 6.21
C GLY A 145 2.93 10.91 4.89
N SER A 146 3.95 10.85 4.01
CA SER A 146 4.06 11.61 2.75
C SER A 146 3.76 13.12 2.92
N LEU A 147 4.04 13.66 4.12
CA LEU A 147 3.69 15.03 4.51
C LEU A 147 4.36 16.04 3.58
N GLY A 148 3.54 16.91 3.00
CA GLY A 148 3.97 17.97 2.10
C GLY A 148 4.24 17.50 0.66
N ALA A 149 4.91 16.39 0.45
CA ALA A 149 5.25 15.90 -0.89
C ALA A 149 4.00 15.45 -1.66
N GLN A 150 3.10 14.71 -1.02
CA GLN A 150 1.82 14.32 -1.62
C GLN A 150 0.91 15.51 -1.80
N ASP A 151 0.85 16.41 -0.81
CA ASP A 151 -0.03 17.58 -0.84
C ASP A 151 0.43 18.55 -1.94
N GLY A 152 1.74 18.89 -1.97
CA GLY A 152 2.34 19.71 -3.02
C GLY A 152 2.21 19.08 -4.41
N GLY A 153 2.43 17.77 -4.51
CA GLY A 153 2.24 17.01 -5.74
C GLY A 153 0.80 17.08 -6.26
N ASN A 154 -0.20 16.96 -5.39
CA ASN A 154 -1.60 17.10 -5.77
C ASN A 154 -1.95 18.53 -6.22
N VAL A 155 -1.42 19.57 -5.56
CA VAL A 155 -1.60 20.97 -5.97
C VAL A 155 -1.03 21.21 -7.37
N LEU A 156 0.22 20.76 -7.60
CA LEU A 156 0.88 20.88 -8.90
C LEU A 156 0.13 20.09 -9.98
N LEU A 157 -0.39 18.93 -9.63
CA LEU A 157 -1.16 18.10 -10.54
C LEU A 157 -2.45 18.80 -10.97
N LEU A 158 -3.25 19.32 -10.03
CA LEU A 158 -4.47 20.06 -10.37
C LEU A 158 -4.15 21.30 -11.21
N LYS A 159 -3.09 22.02 -10.89
CA LYS A 159 -2.61 23.16 -11.68
C LYS A 159 -2.26 22.76 -13.11
N ALA A 160 -1.60 21.64 -13.32
CA ALA A 160 -1.30 21.09 -14.65
C ALA A 160 -2.57 20.80 -15.46
N PHE A 161 -3.66 20.39 -14.81
CA PHE A 161 -4.97 20.19 -15.43
C PHE A 161 -5.80 21.47 -15.57
N GLY A 162 -5.22 22.66 -15.31
CA GLY A 162 -5.83 23.95 -15.52
C GLY A 162 -6.72 24.43 -14.36
N TYR A 163 -6.66 23.78 -13.19
CA TYR A 163 -7.39 24.25 -12.00
C TYR A 163 -6.60 25.34 -11.28
N SER A 164 -7.32 26.17 -10.51
CA SER A 164 -6.69 27.24 -9.72
C SER A 164 -5.85 26.70 -8.56
N ASP A 165 -4.86 27.46 -8.10
CA ASP A 165 -4.05 27.11 -6.93
C ASP A 165 -4.92 26.92 -5.67
N VAL A 166 -5.99 27.72 -5.54
CA VAL A 166 -6.98 27.63 -4.44
C VAL A 166 -7.70 26.27 -4.48
N THR A 167 -8.14 25.84 -5.68
CA THR A 167 -8.78 24.53 -5.86
C THR A 167 -7.80 23.39 -5.50
N GLY A 168 -6.54 23.51 -5.92
CA GLY A 168 -5.50 22.54 -5.60
C GLY A 168 -5.26 22.39 -4.10
N ILE A 169 -5.13 23.51 -3.40
CA ILE A 169 -4.92 23.54 -1.94
C ILE A 169 -6.14 22.98 -1.20
N ALA A 170 -7.36 23.41 -1.59
CA ALA A 170 -8.60 22.91 -1.00
C ALA A 170 -8.75 21.39 -1.18
N PHE A 171 -8.42 20.89 -2.38
CA PHE A 171 -8.40 19.46 -2.68
C PHE A 171 -7.43 18.69 -1.80
N ALA A 172 -6.18 19.18 -1.65
CA ALA A 172 -5.18 18.55 -0.80
C ALA A 172 -5.63 18.51 0.67
N LEU A 173 -6.18 19.59 1.20
CA LEU A 173 -6.71 19.68 2.56
C LEU A 173 -7.88 18.71 2.80
N LEU A 174 -8.85 18.63 1.88
CA LEU A 174 -9.98 17.72 1.97
C LEU A 174 -9.52 16.25 2.00
N ARG A 175 -8.55 15.89 1.15
CA ARG A 175 -7.97 14.55 1.17
C ARG A 175 -7.25 14.26 2.48
N ARG A 176 -6.52 15.21 3.02
CA ARG A 176 -5.85 15.07 4.31
C ARG A 176 -6.84 14.90 5.46
N PHE A 177 -7.92 15.71 5.46
CA PHE A 177 -9.00 15.56 6.44
C PHE A 177 -9.61 14.16 6.40
N ARG A 178 -9.91 13.64 5.21
CA ARG A 178 -10.39 12.27 5.04
C ARG A 178 -9.42 11.24 5.62
N GLU A 179 -8.12 11.36 5.32
CA GLU A 179 -7.10 10.46 5.86
C GLU A 179 -7.08 10.46 7.39
N LEU A 180 -7.16 11.64 8.02
CA LEU A 180 -7.22 11.77 9.47
C LEU A 180 -8.47 11.11 10.07
N VAL A 181 -9.62 11.24 9.41
CA VAL A 181 -10.87 10.58 9.84
C VAL A 181 -10.71 9.06 9.81
N TRP A 182 -10.15 8.50 8.73
CA TRP A 182 -9.91 7.06 8.62
C TRP A 182 -8.89 6.54 9.64
N ILE A 183 -7.84 7.30 9.91
CA ILE A 183 -6.87 6.98 10.96
C ILE A 183 -7.56 6.96 12.32
N GLY A 184 -8.40 7.95 12.62
CA GLY A 184 -9.18 8.02 13.86
C GLY A 184 -10.10 6.82 14.03
N ILE A 185 -10.85 6.45 12.99
CA ILE A 185 -11.71 5.26 12.98
C ILE A 185 -10.88 3.99 13.20
N GLY A 186 -9.75 3.86 12.53
CA GLY A 186 -8.86 2.71 12.67
C GLY A 186 -8.31 2.56 14.10
N LEU A 187 -7.89 3.66 14.71
CA LEU A 187 -7.41 3.69 16.10
C LEU A 187 -8.52 3.34 17.07
N LEU A 188 -9.74 3.85 16.86
CA LEU A 188 -10.90 3.52 17.69
C LEU A 188 -11.22 2.02 17.60
N CYS A 189 -11.27 1.46 16.41
CA CYS A 189 -11.48 0.03 16.23
C CYS A 189 -10.39 -0.81 16.91
N LEU A 190 -9.13 -0.40 16.79
CA LEU A 190 -8.00 -1.08 17.43
C LEU A 190 -8.11 -1.03 18.96
N ALA A 191 -8.48 0.11 19.53
CA ALA A 191 -8.70 0.26 20.97
C ALA A 191 -9.83 -0.64 21.48
N MET A 192 -10.94 -0.72 20.74
CA MET A 192 -12.07 -1.59 21.09
C MET A 192 -11.72 -3.08 20.99
N LEU A 193 -10.96 -3.48 20.00
CA LEU A 193 -10.51 -4.88 19.83
C LEU A 193 -9.43 -5.24 20.86
N GLY A 194 -8.49 -4.34 21.12
CA GLY A 194 -7.43 -4.53 22.13
C GLY A 194 -8.00 -4.71 23.53
N GLY A 195 -9.00 -3.91 23.91
CA GLY A 195 -9.70 -4.05 25.20
C GLY A 195 -10.39 -5.42 25.34
N ARG A 196 -11.02 -5.93 24.27
CA ARG A 196 -11.63 -7.26 24.27
C ARG A 196 -10.62 -8.39 24.38
N ALA A 197 -9.49 -8.28 23.69
CA ALA A 197 -8.43 -9.29 23.77
C ALA A 197 -7.82 -9.38 25.17
N ALA A 198 -7.58 -8.25 25.84
CA ALA A 198 -7.09 -8.19 27.21
C ALA A 198 -8.10 -8.83 28.20
N ALA A 199 -9.39 -8.52 28.09
CA ALA A 199 -10.44 -9.10 28.91
C ALA A 199 -10.57 -10.63 28.75
N ILE A 200 -10.41 -11.15 27.52
CA ILE A 200 -10.42 -12.59 27.25
C ILE A 200 -9.17 -13.27 27.84
N GLN A 201 -8.04 -12.60 27.82
CA GLN A 201 -6.78 -13.13 28.37
C GLN A 201 -6.81 -13.18 29.89
N GLU A 202 -7.39 -12.18 30.54
CA GLU A 202 -7.60 -12.12 31.97
C GLU A 202 -8.59 -13.21 32.47
N SER A 203 -9.65 -13.49 31.70
CA SER A 203 -10.59 -14.59 31.99
C SER A 203 -10.01 -15.99 31.74
N ARG A 204 -8.91 -16.11 30.99
CA ARG A 204 -8.21 -17.40 30.71
C ARG A 204 -7.06 -17.71 31.66
N THR A 205 -6.59 -16.77 32.46
CA THR A 205 -5.64 -17.08 33.55
C THR A 205 -6.44 -17.79 34.65
N PRO A 206 -6.28 -19.11 34.84
CA PRO A 206 -6.87 -19.76 35.99
C PRO A 206 -6.25 -19.14 37.24
N ASP A 207 -7.10 -18.67 38.12
CA ASP A 207 -6.71 -18.31 39.47
C ASP A 207 -5.77 -19.39 39.99
N ARG A 208 -4.50 -19.08 40.16
CA ARG A 208 -3.56 -19.98 40.82
C ARG A 208 -3.88 -19.92 42.31
N PRO A 209 -4.64 -20.89 42.86
CA PRO A 209 -4.82 -20.93 44.29
C PRO A 209 -3.53 -21.36 44.92
N GLY A 210 -2.90 -20.51 45.69
CA GLY A 210 -1.92 -20.93 46.64
C GLY A 210 -0.42 -20.69 46.36
N ALA A 211 -0.06 -19.42 46.18
CA ALA A 211 1.32 -19.02 46.48
C ALA A 211 1.39 -18.37 47.90
N GLY A 212 0.67 -18.92 48.83
CA GLY A 212 0.60 -18.41 50.19
C GLY A 212 0.47 -19.51 51.24
N ALA A 213 1.24 -20.59 51.15
CA ALA A 213 1.27 -21.56 52.23
C ALA A 213 2.69 -22.13 52.44
N GLY A 214 3.38 -21.59 53.43
CA GLY A 214 4.23 -22.40 54.27
C GLY A 214 5.60 -22.76 53.75
N PHE A 215 6.52 -21.83 53.72
CA PHE A 215 7.92 -22.18 54.01
C PHE A 215 8.11 -22.39 55.51
N SER A 216 7.62 -23.53 56.00
CA SER A 216 7.96 -24.02 57.33
C SER A 216 9.45 -24.34 57.39
N ARG A 217 10.19 -23.50 58.10
CA ARG A 217 11.55 -23.80 58.54
C ARG A 217 11.48 -25.03 59.44
N SER A 218 12.05 -26.16 58.97
CA SER A 218 12.42 -27.27 59.84
C SER A 218 13.79 -26.98 60.44
N PRO A 219 13.98 -27.08 61.79
CA PRO A 219 15.28 -26.86 62.39
C PRO A 219 16.13 -28.14 62.34
N GLY A 220 17.36 -27.95 62.01
CA GLY A 220 18.59 -28.66 62.30
C GLY A 220 18.55 -30.17 62.62
N VAL A 221 19.33 -30.89 61.82
CA VAL A 221 20.05 -32.04 62.35
C VAL A 221 21.50 -31.89 61.88
N PHE A 222 22.37 -31.58 62.88
CA PHE A 222 23.80 -31.77 62.82
C PHE A 222 24.07 -33.30 62.82
N TYR A 223 24.84 -33.78 61.88
CA TYR A 223 25.72 -34.97 62.09
C TYR A 223 27.12 -34.60 61.65
N ALA A 224 28.00 -34.68 62.67
CA ALA A 224 29.45 -34.83 62.51
C ALA A 224 29.77 -36.25 62.14
N GLU A 225 30.65 -36.45 61.19
CA GLU A 225 31.87 -37.24 61.14
C GLU A 225 32.47 -37.09 59.74
#